data_d3e39f46a09f64312abdb13e5a4a66d6
#
_entry.id   d3e39f46a09f64312abdb13e5a4a66d6
#
_cell.length_a   1.000
_cell.length_b   1.000
_cell.length_c   1.000
_cell.angle_alpha   90.00
_cell.angle_beta   90.00
_cell.angle_gamma   90.00
#
_symmetry.space_group_name_H-M   'P 1'
#
loop_
_entity.id
_entity.type
_entity.pdbx_description
1 polymer ?
#
loop_
_entity_poly.entity_id
_entity_poly.type
_entity_poly.pdbx_seq_one_letter_code
_entity_poly.pdbx_strand_id
1 'polypeptide(L)'
;MTSASSHSFKEQDFHIPIAFAFDKNYLIPAGACIYSLLESIAKANKKIRYTLHALVVGLNEEDKAKLNQITEPFKEFVALEVKDIEPFLDAIPNPFDEDFTKRFSKMVLVKYFLADLFPKYSKMVWSDVDVIFCNEFSADFLNIKENDENYFYGVLEVEKHHMMEGFLFCNLDYQRKKNFTLRMHDLLKGNEAKGELDFTKWCWPNMKALGIEYCVFPYYYTIKDFSNAYLNENYKKTILEARENPIIIHYDAWWGAVKPWDYPFGLKADLWLNALAKTPFMSD
;
A
#
# COMPACT_ATOMS: atom_id res chain seq x y z
N MET A 1 -4.72 57.99 1.53
CA MET A 1 -4.30 56.90 2.48
C MET A 1 -5.14 55.67 2.14
N THR A 2 -4.63 54.82 1.29
CA THR A 2 -5.27 53.58 0.88
C THR A 2 -4.58 52.43 1.59
N SER A 3 -5.29 51.80 2.52
CA SER A 3 -4.83 50.65 3.26
C SER A 3 -4.76 49.42 2.31
N ALA A 4 -3.55 48.98 2.01
CA ALA A 4 -3.33 47.71 1.36
C ALA A 4 -3.67 46.57 2.34
N SER A 5 -4.75 45.84 2.10
CA SER A 5 -5.08 44.63 2.82
C SER A 5 -4.07 43.56 2.40
N SER A 6 -3.14 43.22 3.28
CA SER A 6 -2.28 42.06 3.15
C SER A 6 -3.14 40.80 3.26
N HIS A 7 -3.50 40.23 2.13
CA HIS A 7 -4.00 38.84 2.09
C HIS A 7 -2.82 37.93 2.45
N SER A 8 -2.74 37.50 3.71
CA SER A 8 -1.88 36.39 4.07
C SER A 8 -2.47 35.13 3.44
N PHE A 9 -1.84 34.67 2.35
CA PHE A 9 -2.08 33.29 1.88
C PHE A 9 -1.71 32.37 3.04
N LYS A 10 -2.69 31.70 3.63
CA LYS A 10 -2.42 30.53 4.45
C LYS A 10 -1.77 29.52 3.51
N GLU A 11 -0.48 29.25 3.71
CA GLU A 11 0.22 28.17 3.04
C GLU A 11 -0.60 26.89 3.25
N GLN A 12 -1.16 26.34 2.18
CA GLN A 12 -2.01 25.17 2.26
C GLN A 12 -1.11 23.97 2.52
N ASP A 13 -1.24 23.34 3.68
CA ASP A 13 -0.55 22.10 3.96
C ASP A 13 -0.99 21.02 2.96
N PHE A 14 -0.03 20.29 2.40
CA PHE A 14 -0.33 19.14 1.55
C PHE A 14 -0.83 17.99 2.41
N HIS A 15 -1.83 17.26 1.92
CA HIS A 15 -2.41 16.14 2.64
C HIS A 15 -2.31 14.84 1.84
N ILE A 16 -1.80 13.77 2.47
CA ILE A 16 -1.66 12.44 1.89
C ILE A 16 -2.43 11.43 2.75
N PRO A 17 -3.59 10.94 2.30
CA PRO A 17 -4.28 9.83 2.93
C PRO A 17 -3.65 8.50 2.51
N ILE A 18 -3.46 7.58 3.48
CA ILE A 18 -2.85 6.27 3.28
C ILE A 18 -3.77 5.20 3.90
N ALA A 19 -4.16 4.21 3.14
CA ALA A 19 -5.00 3.10 3.61
C ALA A 19 -4.20 1.81 3.72
N PHE A 20 -4.50 1.06 4.80
CA PHE A 20 -4.06 -0.32 5.03
C PHE A 20 -5.28 -1.16 5.36
N ALA A 21 -5.28 -2.43 4.98
CA ALA A 21 -6.31 -3.36 5.42
C ALA A 21 -5.69 -4.63 5.99
N PHE A 22 -6.09 -5.02 7.21
CA PHE A 22 -5.57 -6.19 7.89
C PHE A 22 -6.51 -6.70 8.98
N ASP A 23 -6.39 -7.97 9.31
CA ASP A 23 -7.08 -8.61 10.41
C ASP A 23 -6.16 -8.78 11.65
N LYS A 24 -6.68 -9.39 12.68
CA LYS A 24 -5.93 -9.64 13.92
C LYS A 24 -4.63 -10.43 13.69
N ASN A 25 -4.58 -11.35 12.72
CA ASN A 25 -3.40 -12.17 12.46
C ASN A 25 -2.25 -11.35 11.86
N TYR A 26 -2.58 -10.25 11.18
CA TYR A 26 -1.62 -9.33 10.59
C TYR A 26 -1.37 -8.06 11.41
N LEU A 27 -1.83 -8.02 12.67
CA LEU A 27 -1.64 -6.86 13.54
C LEU A 27 -0.16 -6.55 13.80
N ILE A 28 0.65 -7.56 14.10
CA ILE A 28 2.10 -7.40 14.34
C ILE A 28 2.82 -6.96 13.05
N PRO A 29 2.62 -7.63 11.90
CA PRO A 29 3.13 -7.14 10.62
C PRO A 29 2.72 -5.69 10.33
N ALA A 30 1.45 -5.33 10.54
CA ALA A 30 0.95 -3.98 10.34
C ALA A 30 1.66 -2.96 11.24
N GLY A 31 1.95 -3.32 12.49
CA GLY A 31 2.71 -2.48 13.40
C GLY A 31 4.10 -2.14 12.88
N ALA A 32 4.86 -3.14 12.42
CA ALA A 32 6.19 -2.94 11.83
C ALA A 32 6.12 -2.13 10.52
N CYS A 33 5.15 -2.42 9.65
CA CYS A 33 4.90 -1.67 8.42
C CYS A 33 4.62 -0.19 8.72
N ILE A 34 3.63 0.10 9.58
CA ILE A 34 3.25 1.47 9.96
C ILE A 34 4.43 2.21 10.57
N TYR A 35 5.18 1.58 11.48
CA TYR A 35 6.35 2.23 12.09
C TYR A 35 7.40 2.60 11.04
N SER A 36 7.74 1.69 10.13
CA SER A 36 8.70 1.96 9.05
C SER A 36 8.23 3.09 8.11
N LEU A 37 6.92 3.14 7.82
CA LEU A 37 6.33 4.25 7.08
C LEU A 37 6.55 5.57 7.81
N LEU A 38 6.25 5.63 9.11
CA LEU A 38 6.38 6.84 9.92
C LEU A 38 7.82 7.36 9.94
N GLU A 39 8.81 6.48 10.10
CA GLU A 39 10.23 6.85 10.00
C GLU A 39 10.61 7.37 8.61
N SER A 40 10.03 6.80 7.57
CA SER A 40 10.26 7.20 6.17
C SER A 40 9.69 8.60 5.91
N ILE A 41 8.40 8.82 6.17
CA ILE A 41 7.73 10.09 5.90
C ILE A 41 8.15 11.23 6.84
N ALA A 42 8.72 10.93 8.00
CA ALA A 42 9.32 11.93 8.89
C ALA A 42 10.48 12.70 8.22
N LYS A 43 11.06 12.15 7.16
CA LYS A 43 12.11 12.76 6.34
C LYS A 43 11.55 13.68 5.25
N ALA A 44 10.25 13.60 4.98
CA ALA A 44 9.57 14.38 3.96
C ALA A 44 9.45 15.88 4.32
N ASN A 45 8.88 16.66 3.41
CA ASN A 45 8.63 18.08 3.63
C ASN A 45 7.70 18.28 4.82
N LYS A 46 8.10 19.15 5.77
CA LYS A 46 7.37 19.45 7.00
C LYS A 46 5.96 20.07 6.80
N LYS A 47 5.62 20.50 5.59
CA LYS A 47 4.29 20.98 5.21
C LYS A 47 3.31 19.86 4.82
N ILE A 48 3.77 18.60 4.78
CA ILE A 48 2.91 17.47 4.45
C ILE A 48 2.28 16.93 5.73
N ARG A 49 0.97 16.68 5.67
CA ARG A 49 0.18 16.02 6.71
C ARG A 49 -0.32 14.68 6.17
N TYR A 50 -0.38 13.70 7.03
CA TYR A 50 -0.79 12.36 6.66
C TYR A 50 -1.97 11.91 7.52
N THR A 51 -2.92 11.19 6.91
CA THR A 51 -3.91 10.42 7.66
C THR A 51 -3.75 8.95 7.30
N LEU A 52 -3.42 8.14 8.29
CA LEU A 52 -3.35 6.69 8.17
C LEU A 52 -4.74 6.11 8.46
N HIS A 53 -5.31 5.40 7.51
CA HIS A 53 -6.59 4.71 7.64
C HIS A 53 -6.33 3.22 7.78
N ALA A 54 -6.36 2.71 9.00
CA ALA A 54 -6.30 1.28 9.30
C ALA A 54 -7.72 0.68 9.18
N LEU A 55 -7.97 -0.02 8.07
CA LEU A 55 -9.21 -0.76 7.81
C LEU A 55 -9.05 -2.16 8.39
N VAL A 56 -9.76 -2.48 9.47
CA VAL A 56 -9.42 -3.63 10.31
C VAL A 56 -10.60 -4.57 10.50
N VAL A 57 -10.29 -5.84 10.83
CA VAL A 57 -11.26 -6.85 11.26
C VAL A 57 -10.73 -7.56 12.50
N GLY A 58 -11.60 -7.76 13.50
CA GLY A 58 -11.31 -8.58 14.69
C GLY A 58 -10.34 -7.95 15.69
N LEU A 59 -10.08 -6.64 15.66
CA LEU A 59 -9.25 -5.94 16.63
C LEU A 59 -10.06 -5.48 17.83
N ASN A 60 -9.52 -5.74 19.03
CA ASN A 60 -10.06 -5.22 20.29
C ASN A 60 -9.48 -3.82 20.62
N GLU A 61 -9.93 -3.21 21.72
CA GLU A 61 -9.50 -1.86 22.11
C GLU A 61 -8.02 -1.81 22.53
N GLU A 62 -7.45 -2.88 23.06
CA GLU A 62 -6.03 -2.97 23.38
C GLU A 62 -5.18 -2.94 22.11
N ASP A 63 -5.58 -3.67 21.07
CA ASP A 63 -4.93 -3.68 19.77
C ASP A 63 -4.91 -2.28 19.14
N LYS A 64 -6.06 -1.61 19.19
CA LYS A 64 -6.18 -0.22 18.68
C LYS A 64 -5.33 0.76 19.49
N ALA A 65 -5.25 0.56 20.82
CA ALA A 65 -4.39 1.37 21.68
C ALA A 65 -2.90 1.19 21.34
N LYS A 66 -2.44 -0.05 21.08
CA LYS A 66 -1.08 -0.32 20.61
C LYS A 66 -0.77 0.36 19.28
N LEU A 67 -1.71 0.34 18.31
CA LEU A 67 -1.54 1.07 17.05
C LEU A 67 -1.42 2.58 17.26
N ASN A 68 -2.23 3.17 18.15
CA ASN A 68 -2.14 4.59 18.50
C ASN A 68 -0.79 4.94 19.16
N GLN A 69 -0.23 4.05 19.98
CA GLN A 69 1.08 4.26 20.59
C GLN A 69 2.19 4.37 19.54
N ILE A 70 2.08 3.65 18.40
CA ILE A 70 3.06 3.75 17.30
C ILE A 70 3.03 5.15 16.67
N THR A 71 1.86 5.75 16.52
CA THR A 71 1.70 7.06 15.85
C THR A 71 1.92 8.27 16.76
N GLU A 72 1.82 8.08 18.08
CA GLU A 72 1.93 9.18 19.06
C GLU A 72 3.20 10.03 18.91
N PRO A 73 4.42 9.48 18.69
CA PRO A 73 5.63 10.27 18.46
C PRO A 73 5.58 11.16 17.20
N PHE A 74 4.66 10.88 16.28
CA PHE A 74 4.54 11.52 14.96
C PHE A 74 3.27 12.39 14.83
N LYS A 75 2.52 12.58 15.91
CA LYS A 75 1.21 13.27 15.93
C LYS A 75 1.20 14.71 15.41
N GLU A 76 2.36 15.36 15.32
CA GLU A 76 2.46 16.70 14.76
C GLU A 76 2.11 16.75 13.27
N PHE A 77 2.32 15.64 12.55
CA PHE A 77 2.06 15.58 11.11
C PHE A 77 1.30 14.31 10.67
N VAL A 78 0.98 13.40 11.59
CA VAL A 78 0.25 12.16 11.31
C VAL A 78 -0.97 12.06 12.22
N ALA A 79 -2.11 11.66 11.62
CA ALA A 79 -3.30 11.18 12.33
C ALA A 79 -3.54 9.71 11.97
N LEU A 80 -4.04 8.90 12.93
CA LEU A 80 -4.48 7.53 12.71
C LEU A 80 -5.99 7.43 12.90
N GLU A 81 -6.68 6.88 11.91
CA GLU A 81 -8.09 6.52 11.96
C GLU A 81 -8.23 5.00 11.82
N VAL A 82 -8.72 4.34 12.85
CA VAL A 82 -8.97 2.89 12.84
C VAL A 82 -10.46 2.64 12.59
N LYS A 83 -10.77 1.90 11.53
CA LYS A 83 -12.15 1.62 11.11
C LYS A 83 -12.34 0.12 10.96
N ASP A 84 -13.32 -0.43 11.68
CA ASP A 84 -13.80 -1.80 11.45
C ASP A 84 -14.55 -1.86 10.12
N ILE A 85 -14.15 -2.79 9.27
CA ILE A 85 -14.73 -3.00 7.94
C ILE A 85 -15.37 -4.39 7.78
N GLU A 86 -15.55 -5.16 8.84
CA GLU A 86 -16.21 -6.47 8.77
C GLU A 86 -17.58 -6.39 8.09
N PRO A 87 -18.48 -5.42 8.42
CA PRO A 87 -19.77 -5.29 7.74
C PRO A 87 -19.66 -4.99 6.24
N PHE A 88 -18.59 -4.26 5.83
CA PHE A 88 -18.32 -4.00 4.43
C PHE A 88 -17.86 -5.27 3.70
N LEU A 89 -16.96 -6.04 4.30
CA LEU A 89 -16.49 -7.31 3.72
C LEU A 89 -17.59 -8.35 3.60
N ASP A 90 -18.52 -8.39 4.57
CA ASP A 90 -19.67 -9.29 4.51
C ASP A 90 -20.60 -8.98 3.32
N ALA A 91 -20.72 -7.71 2.96
CA ALA A 91 -21.52 -7.27 1.83
C ALA A 91 -20.89 -7.56 0.46
N ILE A 92 -19.58 -7.80 0.39
CA ILE A 92 -18.89 -8.14 -0.86
C ILE A 92 -19.01 -9.65 -1.13
N PRO A 93 -19.44 -10.07 -2.35
CA PRO A 93 -19.39 -11.48 -2.74
C PRO A 93 -17.98 -12.06 -2.58
N ASN A 94 -17.88 -13.30 -2.14
CA ASN A 94 -16.59 -14.00 -2.11
C ASN A 94 -16.38 -14.69 -3.48
N PRO A 95 -15.44 -14.20 -4.32
CA PRO A 95 -15.19 -14.79 -5.63
C PRO A 95 -14.19 -15.96 -5.56
N PHE A 96 -13.55 -16.12 -4.41
CA PHE A 96 -12.42 -17.01 -4.27
C PHE A 96 -12.88 -18.44 -4.05
N ASP A 97 -12.21 -19.39 -4.69
CA ASP A 97 -12.38 -20.80 -4.38
C ASP A 97 -11.78 -21.18 -3.02
N GLU A 98 -12.00 -22.40 -2.59
CA GLU A 98 -11.53 -22.87 -1.28
C GLU A 98 -10.00 -22.84 -1.15
N ASP A 99 -9.26 -23.04 -2.24
CA ASP A 99 -7.78 -23.06 -2.20
C ASP A 99 -7.22 -21.65 -2.08
N PHE A 100 -7.84 -20.69 -2.75
CA PHE A 100 -7.46 -19.28 -2.61
C PHE A 100 -7.81 -18.73 -1.22
N THR A 101 -9.00 -19.07 -0.68
CA THR A 101 -9.45 -18.61 0.64
C THR A 101 -8.63 -19.17 1.80
N LYS A 102 -7.96 -20.31 1.63
CA LYS A 102 -6.97 -20.81 2.60
C LYS A 102 -5.74 -19.91 2.71
N ARG A 103 -5.42 -19.16 1.67
CA ARG A 103 -4.21 -18.34 1.57
C ARG A 103 -4.49 -16.85 1.69
N PHE A 104 -5.60 -16.38 1.15
CA PHE A 104 -5.96 -14.98 1.10
C PHE A 104 -7.37 -14.75 1.63
N SER A 105 -7.55 -13.68 2.40
CA SER A 105 -8.88 -13.22 2.81
C SER A 105 -9.45 -12.20 1.83
N LYS A 106 -10.75 -11.92 1.93
CA LYS A 106 -11.39 -10.82 1.18
C LYS A 106 -10.74 -9.44 1.41
N MET A 107 -9.87 -9.32 2.41
CA MET A 107 -9.12 -8.08 2.68
C MET A 107 -8.32 -7.59 1.47
N VAL A 108 -7.81 -8.50 0.64
CA VAL A 108 -7.07 -8.15 -0.59
C VAL A 108 -7.91 -7.37 -1.60
N LEU A 109 -9.24 -7.47 -1.52
CA LEU A 109 -10.16 -6.76 -2.43
C LEU A 109 -10.42 -5.30 -2.01
N VAL A 110 -10.13 -4.92 -0.77
CA VAL A 110 -10.48 -3.61 -0.22
C VAL A 110 -9.92 -2.46 -1.07
N LYS A 111 -8.72 -2.64 -1.64
CA LYS A 111 -8.06 -1.66 -2.52
C LYS A 111 -8.91 -1.23 -3.73
N TYR A 112 -9.77 -2.09 -4.20
CA TYR A 112 -10.66 -1.82 -5.36
C TYR A 112 -11.94 -1.05 -4.99
N PHE A 113 -12.18 -0.82 -3.69
CA PHE A 113 -13.36 -0.15 -3.17
C PHE A 113 -13.05 1.16 -2.42
N LEU A 114 -11.81 1.62 -2.48
CA LEU A 114 -11.38 2.83 -1.76
C LEU A 114 -12.14 4.07 -2.19
N ALA A 115 -12.57 4.15 -3.46
CA ALA A 115 -13.33 5.28 -3.98
C ALA A 115 -14.68 5.47 -3.26
N ASP A 116 -15.34 4.38 -2.85
CA ASP A 116 -16.59 4.40 -2.11
C ASP A 116 -16.37 4.53 -0.60
N LEU A 117 -15.34 3.86 -0.08
CA LEU A 117 -14.98 3.92 1.34
C LEU A 117 -14.53 5.33 1.76
N PHE A 118 -13.93 6.09 0.83
CA PHE A 118 -13.34 7.40 1.08
C PHE A 118 -13.78 8.46 0.07
N PRO A 119 -15.09 8.82 0.05
CA PRO A 119 -15.64 9.76 -0.94
C PRO A 119 -15.04 11.18 -0.84
N LYS A 120 -14.45 11.54 0.29
CA LYS A 120 -13.84 12.86 0.54
C LYS A 120 -12.47 13.06 -0.13
N TYR A 121 -11.79 11.98 -0.54
CA TYR A 121 -10.45 12.07 -1.13
C TYR A 121 -10.49 11.93 -2.65
N SER A 122 -9.71 12.74 -3.34
CA SER A 122 -9.50 12.65 -4.80
C SER A 122 -8.53 11.54 -5.17
N LYS A 123 -7.54 11.33 -4.33
CA LYS A 123 -6.52 10.29 -4.48
C LYS A 123 -6.04 9.79 -3.13
N MET A 124 -5.51 8.58 -3.07
CA MET A 124 -5.09 7.92 -1.84
C MET A 124 -3.92 6.95 -2.10
N VAL A 125 -3.09 6.74 -1.11
CA VAL A 125 -2.10 5.66 -1.11
C VAL A 125 -2.76 4.41 -0.54
N TRP A 126 -2.52 3.27 -1.18
CA TRP A 126 -2.76 1.94 -0.65
C TRP A 126 -1.44 1.27 -0.30
N SER A 127 -1.38 0.58 0.81
CA SER A 127 -0.27 -0.31 1.15
C SER A 127 -0.77 -1.58 1.80
N ASP A 128 -0.27 -2.72 1.34
CA ASP A 128 -0.31 -3.96 2.10
C ASP A 128 0.55 -3.80 3.37
N VAL A 129 0.39 -4.69 4.32
CA VAL A 129 1.09 -4.61 5.63
C VAL A 129 2.28 -5.56 5.74
N ASP A 130 2.55 -6.33 4.71
CA ASP A 130 3.75 -7.18 4.56
C ASP A 130 4.88 -6.48 3.79
N VAL A 131 4.97 -5.17 3.98
CA VAL A 131 5.98 -4.30 3.39
C VAL A 131 6.77 -3.54 4.45
N ILE A 132 7.98 -3.11 4.11
CA ILE A 132 8.78 -2.17 4.91
C ILE A 132 9.15 -0.98 4.03
N PHE A 133 8.86 0.22 4.55
CA PHE A 133 9.24 1.47 3.93
C PHE A 133 10.70 1.81 4.25
N CYS A 134 11.51 1.99 3.23
CA CYS A 134 12.93 2.34 3.35
C CYS A 134 13.17 3.82 3.05
N ASN A 135 12.42 4.38 2.09
CA ASN A 135 12.50 5.78 1.67
C ASN A 135 11.12 6.39 1.51
N GLU A 136 11.07 7.73 1.48
CA GLU A 136 9.82 8.48 1.36
C GLU A 136 9.36 8.57 -0.11
N PHE A 137 8.06 8.76 -0.32
CA PHE A 137 7.40 8.73 -1.62
C PHE A 137 6.48 9.94 -1.89
N SER A 138 6.44 10.86 -0.96
CA SER A 138 5.40 11.91 -0.91
C SER A 138 5.40 12.81 -2.13
N ALA A 139 6.60 13.13 -2.66
CA ALA A 139 6.73 13.97 -3.84
C ALA A 139 6.07 13.32 -5.07
N ASP A 140 6.26 12.01 -5.28
CA ASP A 140 5.70 11.29 -6.42
C ASP A 140 4.17 11.22 -6.34
N PHE A 141 3.62 10.98 -5.14
CA PHE A 141 2.17 11.03 -4.93
C PHE A 141 1.58 12.41 -5.20
N LEU A 142 2.22 13.47 -4.70
CA LEU A 142 1.74 14.85 -4.90
C LEU A 142 1.81 15.30 -6.36
N ASN A 143 2.73 14.74 -7.15
CA ASN A 143 2.88 15.04 -8.57
C ASN A 143 1.79 14.41 -9.48
N ILE A 144 0.93 13.53 -8.94
CA ILE A 144 -0.21 12.99 -9.69
C ILE A 144 -1.20 14.13 -9.99
N LYS A 145 -1.48 14.36 -11.28
CA LYS A 145 -2.36 15.42 -11.73
C LYS A 145 -3.83 15.07 -11.49
N GLU A 146 -4.65 16.07 -11.19
CA GLU A 146 -6.10 15.90 -10.96
C GLU A 146 -6.86 15.34 -12.18
N ASN A 147 -6.38 15.63 -13.39
CA ASN A 147 -7.00 15.17 -14.64
C ASN A 147 -6.36 13.91 -15.22
N ASP A 148 -5.53 13.20 -14.47
CA ASP A 148 -4.94 11.95 -14.92
C ASP A 148 -6.01 10.86 -15.11
N GLU A 149 -5.90 10.08 -16.19
CA GLU A 149 -6.89 9.09 -16.59
C GLU A 149 -6.44 7.65 -16.29
N ASN A 150 -5.68 7.44 -15.20
CA ASN A 150 -5.33 6.13 -14.71
C ASN A 150 -6.07 5.83 -13.40
N TYR A 151 -6.48 4.58 -13.21
CA TYR A 151 -7.09 4.11 -11.94
C TYR A 151 -6.04 3.98 -10.84
N PHE A 152 -4.88 3.41 -11.23
CA PHE A 152 -3.80 3.07 -10.31
C PHE A 152 -2.44 3.40 -10.89
N TYR A 153 -1.50 3.65 -9.98
CA TYR A 153 -0.07 3.72 -10.24
C TYR A 153 0.59 2.65 -9.38
N GLY A 154 1.34 1.76 -9.99
CA GLY A 154 2.02 0.65 -9.31
C GLY A 154 3.15 0.09 -10.15
N VAL A 155 3.89 -0.85 -9.60
CA VAL A 155 4.95 -1.53 -10.35
C VAL A 155 4.32 -2.52 -11.33
N LEU A 156 4.59 -2.36 -12.61
CA LEU A 156 3.97 -3.14 -13.68
C LEU A 156 4.90 -4.23 -14.20
N GLU A 157 4.42 -5.46 -14.26
CA GLU A 157 4.98 -6.55 -15.06
C GLU A 157 4.31 -6.56 -16.44
N VAL A 158 4.81 -5.74 -17.36
CA VAL A 158 4.18 -5.48 -18.67
C VAL A 158 3.92 -6.75 -19.46
N GLU A 159 4.86 -7.70 -19.48
CA GLU A 159 4.74 -8.94 -20.24
C GLU A 159 3.61 -9.86 -19.74
N LYS A 160 3.26 -9.75 -18.46
CA LYS A 160 2.19 -10.53 -17.83
C LYS A 160 0.86 -9.78 -17.72
N HIS A 161 0.81 -8.52 -18.13
CA HIS A 161 -0.33 -7.63 -17.84
C HIS A 161 -0.71 -7.67 -16.35
N HIS A 162 0.29 -7.58 -15.50
CA HIS A 162 0.16 -7.70 -14.05
C HIS A 162 0.71 -6.47 -13.35
N MET A 163 0.07 -6.06 -12.27
CA MET A 163 0.54 -5.03 -11.36
C MET A 163 0.88 -5.64 -10.01
N MET A 164 2.00 -5.24 -9.45
CA MET A 164 2.35 -5.56 -8.07
C MET A 164 1.51 -4.70 -7.14
N GLU A 165 0.57 -5.31 -6.44
CA GLU A 165 -0.50 -4.61 -5.74
C GLU A 165 -0.19 -4.29 -4.27
N GLY A 166 1.00 -4.64 -3.78
CA GLY A 166 1.42 -4.38 -2.39
C GLY A 166 1.56 -2.89 -2.05
N PHE A 167 1.73 -2.03 -3.07
CA PHE A 167 1.73 -0.58 -2.91
C PHE A 167 1.21 0.12 -4.16
N LEU A 168 0.23 1.02 -3.99
CA LEU A 168 -0.43 1.72 -5.09
C LEU A 168 -0.69 3.18 -4.74
N PHE A 169 -0.60 4.05 -5.75
CA PHE A 169 -1.33 5.30 -5.71
C PHE A 169 -2.66 5.11 -6.45
N CYS A 170 -3.76 5.44 -5.79
CA CYS A 170 -5.13 5.25 -6.28
C CYS A 170 -5.73 6.60 -6.65
N ASN A 171 -6.18 6.75 -7.89
CA ASN A 171 -6.89 7.94 -8.35
C ASN A 171 -8.40 7.76 -8.18
N LEU A 172 -8.89 8.12 -6.98
CA LEU A 172 -10.28 7.86 -6.59
C LEU A 172 -11.29 8.69 -7.39
N ASP A 173 -10.92 9.91 -7.82
CA ASP A 173 -11.78 10.72 -8.68
C ASP A 173 -11.99 10.10 -10.04
N TYR A 174 -10.93 9.59 -10.66
CA TYR A 174 -11.06 8.89 -11.93
C TYR A 174 -11.84 7.58 -11.78
N GLN A 175 -11.61 6.83 -10.69
CA GLN A 175 -12.38 5.64 -10.36
C GLN A 175 -13.88 5.96 -10.26
N ARG A 176 -14.27 7.02 -9.53
CA ARG A 176 -15.68 7.46 -9.45
C ARG A 176 -16.22 7.90 -10.80
N LYS A 177 -15.48 8.73 -11.55
CA LYS A 177 -15.86 9.18 -12.90
C LYS A 177 -16.17 8.02 -13.85
N LYS A 178 -15.53 6.88 -13.66
CA LYS A 178 -15.68 5.67 -14.51
C LYS A 178 -16.59 4.60 -13.90
N ASN A 179 -17.26 4.86 -12.78
CA ASN A 179 -18.08 3.88 -12.05
C ASN A 179 -17.29 2.60 -11.73
N PHE A 180 -16.02 2.77 -11.38
CA PHE A 180 -15.08 1.66 -11.18
C PHE A 180 -15.57 0.65 -10.16
N THR A 181 -16.02 1.09 -8.98
CA THR A 181 -16.50 0.22 -7.90
C THR A 181 -17.72 -0.61 -8.34
N LEU A 182 -18.64 0.00 -9.08
CA LEU A 182 -19.80 -0.73 -9.63
C LEU A 182 -19.32 -1.86 -10.55
N ARG A 183 -18.35 -1.58 -11.41
CA ARG A 183 -17.78 -2.60 -12.29
C ARG A 183 -17.08 -3.71 -11.52
N MET A 184 -16.37 -3.40 -10.43
CA MET A 184 -15.78 -4.42 -9.56
C MET A 184 -16.84 -5.33 -8.94
N HIS A 185 -17.94 -4.76 -8.47
CA HIS A 185 -19.08 -5.53 -7.98
C HIS A 185 -19.67 -6.46 -9.05
N ASP A 186 -19.81 -5.99 -10.29
CA ASP A 186 -20.34 -6.81 -11.38
C ASP A 186 -19.41 -7.99 -11.71
N LEU A 187 -18.10 -7.76 -11.75
CA LEU A 187 -17.09 -8.81 -11.96
C LEU A 187 -17.16 -9.90 -10.86
N LEU A 188 -17.34 -9.48 -9.61
CA LEU A 188 -17.48 -10.39 -8.47
C LEU A 188 -18.78 -11.20 -8.55
N LYS A 189 -19.92 -10.55 -8.82
CA LYS A 189 -21.22 -11.22 -8.94
C LYS A 189 -21.31 -12.15 -10.13
N GLY A 190 -20.68 -11.78 -11.23
CA GLY A 190 -20.66 -12.58 -12.47
C GLY A 190 -19.67 -13.74 -12.43
N ASN A 191 -18.89 -13.93 -11.37
CA ASN A 191 -17.76 -14.87 -11.29
C ASN A 191 -16.76 -14.69 -12.45
N GLU A 192 -16.67 -13.47 -12.99
CA GLU A 192 -15.71 -13.13 -14.05
C GLU A 192 -14.30 -12.89 -13.48
N ALA A 193 -14.21 -12.53 -12.19
CA ALA A 193 -12.95 -12.38 -11.49
C ALA A 193 -12.86 -13.41 -10.34
N LYS A 194 -11.82 -14.22 -10.37
CA LYS A 194 -11.52 -15.26 -9.37
C LYS A 194 -10.31 -14.92 -8.50
N GLY A 195 -9.66 -13.80 -8.74
CA GLY A 195 -8.49 -13.35 -8.00
C GLY A 195 -8.03 -11.97 -8.44
N GLU A 196 -7.02 -11.43 -7.77
CA GLU A 196 -6.46 -10.09 -8.02
C GLU A 196 -6.00 -9.91 -9.48
N LEU A 197 -5.40 -10.95 -10.08
CA LEU A 197 -4.94 -10.91 -11.47
C LEU A 197 -6.05 -10.58 -12.48
N ASP A 198 -7.28 -11.00 -12.22
CA ASP A 198 -8.40 -10.74 -13.14
C ASP A 198 -8.84 -9.26 -13.05
N PHE A 199 -8.83 -8.70 -11.83
CA PHE A 199 -9.06 -7.26 -11.65
C PHE A 199 -7.96 -6.44 -12.30
N THR A 200 -6.71 -6.82 -12.12
CA THR A 200 -5.56 -6.16 -12.75
C THR A 200 -5.66 -6.17 -14.27
N LYS A 201 -5.98 -7.30 -14.88
CA LYS A 201 -6.17 -7.40 -16.34
C LYS A 201 -7.26 -6.45 -16.84
N TRP A 202 -8.37 -6.36 -16.11
CA TRP A 202 -9.44 -5.44 -16.48
C TRP A 202 -9.01 -3.96 -16.34
N CYS A 203 -8.22 -3.62 -15.33
CA CYS A 203 -7.71 -2.26 -15.11
C CYS A 203 -6.59 -1.88 -16.09
N TRP A 204 -5.94 -2.86 -16.73
CA TRP A 204 -4.69 -2.71 -17.46
C TRP A 204 -4.59 -1.49 -18.39
N PRO A 205 -5.60 -1.17 -19.20
CA PRO A 205 -5.52 -0.02 -20.12
C PRO A 205 -5.36 1.34 -19.41
N ASN A 206 -5.73 1.41 -18.14
CA ASN A 206 -5.73 2.65 -17.35
C ASN A 206 -4.87 2.49 -16.07
N MET A 207 -3.68 1.94 -16.24
CA MET A 207 -2.67 1.80 -15.19
C MET A 207 -1.39 2.52 -15.60
N LYS A 208 -0.68 3.07 -14.63
CA LYS A 208 0.60 3.76 -14.85
C LYS A 208 1.71 3.15 -14.02
N ALA A 209 2.86 2.95 -14.66
CA ALA A 209 4.03 2.37 -14.01
C ALA A 209 4.64 3.33 -12.98
N LEU A 210 4.92 2.80 -11.78
CA LEU A 210 5.94 3.29 -10.86
C LEU A 210 7.25 2.54 -11.13
N GLY A 211 8.35 3.07 -10.62
CA GLY A 211 9.65 2.39 -10.67
C GLY A 211 9.68 1.13 -9.79
N ILE A 212 10.59 0.21 -10.07
CA ILE A 212 10.73 -1.06 -9.32
C ILE A 212 11.10 -0.82 -7.86
N GLU A 213 11.70 0.32 -7.52
CA GLU A 213 12.00 0.74 -6.15
C GLU A 213 10.77 0.79 -5.23
N TYR A 214 9.57 0.84 -5.80
CA TYR A 214 8.30 0.76 -5.08
C TYR A 214 7.84 -0.67 -4.76
N CYS A 215 8.54 -1.70 -5.28
CA CYS A 215 8.25 -3.10 -4.98
C CYS A 215 9.50 -3.96 -5.15
N VAL A 216 10.45 -3.81 -4.22
CA VAL A 216 11.67 -4.61 -4.20
C VAL A 216 11.44 -5.86 -3.37
N PHE A 217 11.55 -7.02 -3.99
CA PHE A 217 11.44 -8.28 -3.26
C PHE A 217 12.76 -8.69 -2.60
N PRO A 218 12.74 -9.33 -1.43
CA PRO A 218 13.95 -9.81 -0.76
C PRO A 218 14.82 -10.70 -1.67
N TYR A 219 14.24 -11.56 -2.49
CA TYR A 219 15.00 -12.42 -3.38
C TYR A 219 15.81 -11.66 -4.46
N TYR A 220 15.49 -10.40 -4.77
CA TYR A 220 16.31 -9.57 -5.66
C TYR A 220 17.73 -9.37 -5.15
N TYR A 221 17.98 -9.54 -3.85
CA TYR A 221 19.31 -9.45 -3.25
C TYR A 221 20.16 -10.72 -3.41
N THR A 222 19.55 -11.86 -3.77
CA THR A 222 20.30 -13.10 -4.06
C THR A 222 20.81 -13.20 -5.50
N ILE A 223 20.27 -12.37 -6.38
CA ILE A 223 20.54 -12.46 -7.80
C ILE A 223 21.94 -11.88 -8.06
N LYS A 224 22.93 -12.77 -8.22
CA LYS A 224 24.30 -12.42 -8.60
C LYS A 224 24.46 -12.32 -10.12
N ASP A 225 23.84 -13.26 -10.83
CA ASP A 225 23.78 -13.33 -12.29
C ASP A 225 22.33 -13.55 -12.71
N PHE A 226 21.76 -12.60 -13.40
CA PHE A 226 20.46 -12.74 -14.01
C PHE A 226 20.52 -13.63 -15.25
N SER A 227 21.05 -14.85 -15.11
CA SER A 227 21.04 -15.85 -16.17
C SER A 227 19.62 -16.42 -16.47
N ASN A 228 18.61 -15.96 -15.70
CA ASN A 228 17.23 -16.33 -15.94
C ASN A 228 16.74 -15.72 -17.25
N ALA A 229 16.49 -16.58 -18.22
CA ALA A 229 16.04 -16.24 -19.58
C ALA A 229 14.69 -15.47 -19.64
N TYR A 230 13.99 -15.32 -18.51
CA TYR A 230 12.70 -14.66 -18.42
C TYR A 230 12.77 -13.14 -18.23
N LEU A 231 13.95 -12.60 -17.88
CA LEU A 231 14.14 -11.17 -17.66
C LEU A 231 15.05 -10.61 -18.75
N ASN A 232 14.59 -9.61 -19.49
CA ASN A 232 15.45 -8.89 -20.42
C ASN A 232 16.52 -8.08 -19.67
N GLU A 233 17.62 -7.73 -20.34
CA GLU A 233 18.77 -7.07 -19.71
C GLU A 233 18.43 -5.70 -19.10
N ASN A 234 17.48 -4.95 -19.69
CA ASN A 234 17.05 -3.65 -19.16
C ASN A 234 16.31 -3.83 -17.84
N TYR A 235 15.43 -4.84 -17.75
CA TYR A 235 14.70 -5.13 -16.50
C TYR A 235 15.64 -5.58 -15.39
N LYS A 236 16.64 -6.42 -15.72
CA LYS A 236 17.69 -6.82 -14.77
C LYS A 236 18.44 -5.61 -14.20
N LYS A 237 18.88 -4.71 -15.07
CA LYS A 237 19.56 -3.49 -14.67
C LYS A 237 18.72 -2.65 -13.72
N THR A 238 17.45 -2.45 -14.05
CA THR A 238 16.50 -1.68 -13.22
C THR A 238 16.30 -2.33 -11.83
N ILE A 239 16.23 -3.67 -11.74
CA ILE A 239 16.17 -4.37 -10.44
C ILE A 239 17.44 -4.13 -9.62
N LEU A 240 18.64 -4.21 -10.25
CA LEU A 240 19.91 -3.98 -9.56
C LEU A 240 20.01 -2.55 -9.01
N GLU A 241 19.54 -1.57 -9.77
CA GLU A 241 19.50 -0.17 -9.34
C GLU A 241 18.49 0.03 -8.20
N ALA A 242 17.28 -0.51 -8.34
CA ALA A 242 16.19 -0.36 -7.37
C ALA A 242 16.54 -0.98 -6.00
N ARG A 243 17.20 -2.13 -5.96
CA ARG A 243 17.57 -2.79 -4.70
C ARG A 243 18.60 -2.02 -3.87
N GLU A 244 19.41 -1.17 -4.51
CA GLU A 244 20.40 -0.34 -3.80
C GLU A 244 19.74 0.84 -3.07
N ASN A 245 18.58 1.30 -3.56
CA ASN A 245 17.83 2.40 -2.94
C ASN A 245 16.31 2.16 -3.00
N PRO A 246 15.79 1.09 -2.35
CA PRO A 246 14.37 0.78 -2.38
C PRO A 246 13.55 1.85 -1.67
N ILE A 247 12.37 2.14 -2.18
CA ILE A 247 11.34 2.86 -1.43
C ILE A 247 10.60 1.88 -0.54
N ILE A 248 10.27 0.69 -1.09
CA ILE A 248 9.55 -0.36 -0.40
C ILE A 248 10.21 -1.72 -0.64
N ILE A 249 10.38 -2.48 0.43
CA ILE A 249 10.65 -3.92 0.37
C ILE A 249 9.36 -4.65 0.67
N HIS A 250 8.92 -5.52 -0.26
CA HIS A 250 7.70 -6.29 -0.15
C HIS A 250 8.02 -7.76 0.13
N TYR A 251 7.60 -8.25 1.28
CA TYR A 251 7.77 -9.64 1.69
C TYR A 251 6.62 -10.50 1.17
N ASP A 252 6.57 -10.68 -0.15
CA ASP A 252 5.56 -11.57 -0.73
C ASP A 252 5.81 -13.04 -0.32
N ALA A 253 4.84 -13.91 -0.55
CA ALA A 253 4.96 -15.34 -0.27
C ALA A 253 5.17 -16.17 -1.54
N TRP A 254 5.52 -15.55 -2.66
CA TRP A 254 5.79 -16.21 -3.93
C TRP A 254 7.27 -16.63 -4.03
N TRP A 255 7.55 -17.61 -4.87
CA TRP A 255 8.93 -18.06 -5.18
C TRP A 255 9.70 -18.65 -3.97
N GLY A 256 8.99 -19.20 -2.99
CA GLY A 256 9.61 -19.75 -1.78
C GLY A 256 10.11 -18.69 -0.81
N ALA A 257 9.70 -17.43 -0.99
CA ALA A 257 9.95 -16.39 -0.02
C ALA A 257 9.18 -16.69 1.27
N VAL A 258 9.82 -16.42 2.41
CA VAL A 258 9.25 -16.62 3.74
C VAL A 258 9.06 -15.26 4.39
N LYS A 259 7.94 -15.07 5.05
CA LYS A 259 7.65 -13.84 5.79
C LYS A 259 8.65 -13.66 6.95
N PRO A 260 9.10 -12.44 7.26
CA PRO A 260 10.09 -12.20 8.32
C PRO A 260 9.59 -12.59 9.72
N TRP A 261 8.29 -12.59 9.97
CA TRP A 261 7.70 -13.06 11.23
C TRP A 261 7.64 -14.58 11.35
N ASP A 262 7.66 -15.32 10.24
CA ASP A 262 7.74 -16.77 10.21
C ASP A 262 9.20 -17.26 10.21
N TYR A 263 10.12 -16.47 9.62
CA TYR A 263 11.54 -16.80 9.53
C TYR A 263 12.42 -15.55 9.68
N PRO A 264 12.84 -15.22 10.90
CA PRO A 264 13.56 -13.97 11.21
C PRO A 264 14.99 -13.93 10.67
N PHE A 265 15.52 -15.04 10.14
CA PHE A 265 16.83 -15.13 9.49
C PHE A 265 16.76 -14.99 7.96
N GLY A 266 15.59 -14.66 7.44
CA GLY A 266 15.38 -14.47 6.00
C GLY A 266 16.07 -13.21 5.47
N LEU A 267 16.13 -13.12 4.15
CA LEU A 267 16.69 -11.94 3.46
C LEU A 267 15.92 -10.69 3.85
N LYS A 268 16.66 -9.65 4.28
CA LYS A 268 16.11 -8.36 4.70
C LYS A 268 15.12 -8.44 5.88
N ALA A 269 15.03 -9.58 6.57
CA ALA A 269 14.22 -9.71 7.79
C ALA A 269 14.69 -8.76 8.90
N ASP A 270 15.96 -8.41 8.92
CA ASP A 270 16.56 -7.43 9.83
C ASP A 270 15.86 -6.06 9.77
N LEU A 271 15.44 -5.61 8.61
CA LEU A 271 14.72 -4.33 8.47
C LEU A 271 13.35 -4.39 9.13
N TRP A 272 12.64 -5.50 8.95
CA TRP A 272 11.34 -5.72 9.60
C TRP A 272 11.49 -5.84 11.12
N LEU A 273 12.45 -6.63 11.59
CA LEU A 273 12.75 -6.80 13.03
C LEU A 273 13.13 -5.47 13.69
N ASN A 274 13.93 -4.64 13.01
CA ASN A 274 14.32 -3.32 13.50
C ASN A 274 13.12 -2.37 13.61
N ALA A 275 12.16 -2.44 12.69
CA ALA A 275 10.93 -1.68 12.78
C ALA A 275 10.04 -2.21 13.92
N LEU A 276 9.85 -3.55 14.01
CA LEU A 276 9.07 -4.18 15.06
C LEU A 276 9.60 -3.83 16.45
N ALA A 277 10.92 -3.85 16.64
CA ALA A 277 11.58 -3.54 17.92
C ALA A 277 11.25 -2.16 18.48
N LYS A 278 10.72 -1.26 17.66
CA LYS A 278 10.32 0.11 18.04
C LYS A 278 8.80 0.24 18.21
N THR A 279 8.07 -0.86 18.16
CA THR A 279 6.63 -0.90 18.39
C THR A 279 6.29 -1.56 19.72
N PRO A 280 5.08 -1.35 20.26
CA PRO A 280 4.62 -2.03 21.47
C PRO A 280 4.37 -3.54 21.27
N PHE A 281 4.55 -4.08 20.08
CA PHE A 281 4.36 -5.49 19.74
C PHE A 281 5.62 -6.34 19.92
N MET A 282 6.77 -5.76 20.25
CA MET A 282 8.02 -6.52 20.42
C MET A 282 8.00 -7.53 21.57
N SER A 283 7.12 -7.34 22.54
CA SER A 283 6.98 -8.20 23.73
C SER A 283 5.85 -9.23 23.62
N ASP A 284 5.11 -9.22 22.53
CA ASP A 284 4.03 -10.17 22.23
C ASP A 284 4.57 -11.32 21.35
#